data_d9f37f6119cdfe64009f93b0c00edbff
#
_entry.id   d9f37f6119cdfe64009f93b0c00edbff
#
_cell.length_a   1.000
_cell.length_b   1.000
_cell.length_c   1.000
_cell.angle_alpha   90.00
_cell.angle_beta   90.00
_cell.angle_gamma   90.00
#
_symmetry.space_group_name_H-M   'P 1'
#
loop_
_entity.id
_entity.type
_entity.pdbx_description
1 polymer ?
#
loop_
_entity_poly.entity_id
_entity_poly.type
_entity_poly.pdbx_seq_one_letter_code
_entity_poly.pdbx_strand_id
1 'polypeptide(L)'
;MIEMNAVVAGTELDAARDAGREGASAGWCAWSAGDASLTFSLIVRPDVNMHAFHGLPFVAAMGMMDALVGTASTPGLGLAGKVGIQWSSDIVCGAPAFETSLARVAVNGGAAAAGMFGAVTVDIERSALGELGVDVADEALVETLAAAVLALSLIHI
;
A
#
# COMPACT_ATOMS: atom_id res chain seq x y z
N MET A 1 -13.49 3.16 -1.90
CA MET A 1 -13.87 1.87 -2.52
C MET A 1 -12.73 1.40 -3.43
N ILE A 2 -12.28 0.18 -3.25
CA ILE A 2 -11.14 -0.36 -4.00
C ILE A 2 -11.66 -1.17 -5.19
N GLU A 3 -11.17 -0.83 -6.38
CA GLU A 3 -11.41 -1.60 -7.60
C GLU A 3 -10.22 -2.53 -7.83
N MET A 4 -10.43 -3.82 -7.58
CA MET A 4 -9.38 -4.85 -7.65
C MET A 4 -9.19 -5.36 -9.07
N ASN A 5 -7.96 -5.29 -9.58
CA ASN A 5 -7.59 -5.75 -10.93
C ASN A 5 -6.37 -6.66 -10.83
N ALA A 6 -6.58 -7.95 -11.01
CA ALA A 6 -5.48 -8.91 -11.03
C ALA A 6 -4.65 -8.74 -12.30
N VAL A 7 -3.35 -8.67 -12.16
CA VAL A 7 -2.40 -8.49 -13.26
C VAL A 7 -1.27 -9.50 -13.16
N VAL A 8 -0.46 -9.58 -14.22
CA VAL A 8 0.76 -10.41 -14.21
C VAL A 8 1.79 -9.82 -13.24
N ALA A 9 2.44 -10.68 -12.47
CA ALA A 9 3.47 -10.28 -11.51
C ALA A 9 4.56 -9.44 -12.20
N GLY A 10 4.90 -8.31 -11.58
CA GLY A 10 5.87 -7.36 -12.10
C GLY A 10 5.28 -6.27 -12.99
N THR A 11 3.98 -6.31 -13.30
CA THR A 11 3.32 -5.31 -14.16
C THR A 11 2.39 -4.37 -13.40
N GLU A 12 2.34 -4.45 -12.07
CA GLU A 12 1.39 -3.70 -11.25
C GLU A 12 1.55 -2.19 -11.40
N LEU A 13 2.79 -1.70 -11.33
CA LEU A 13 3.06 -0.27 -11.44
C LEU A 13 2.72 0.26 -12.84
N ASP A 14 3.13 -0.44 -13.89
CA ASP A 14 2.83 -0.01 -15.26
C ASP A 14 1.33 0.00 -15.53
N ALA A 15 0.61 -1.03 -15.07
CA ALA A 15 -0.84 -1.08 -15.19
C ALA A 15 -1.52 0.08 -14.45
N ALA A 16 -1.08 0.40 -13.23
CA ALA A 16 -1.62 1.52 -12.47
C ALA A 16 -1.31 2.86 -13.16
N ARG A 17 -0.09 3.05 -13.66
CA ARG A 17 0.28 4.29 -14.36
C ARG A 17 -0.54 4.49 -15.62
N ASP A 18 -0.75 3.44 -16.40
CA ASP A 18 -1.58 3.50 -17.61
C ASP A 18 -3.04 3.83 -17.24
N ALA A 19 -3.59 3.14 -16.24
CA ALA A 19 -4.94 3.43 -15.75
C ALA A 19 -5.07 4.87 -15.25
N GLY A 20 -4.08 5.36 -14.50
CA GLY A 20 -4.06 6.74 -14.01
C GLY A 20 -4.05 7.77 -15.13
N ARG A 21 -3.27 7.54 -16.18
CA ARG A 21 -3.23 8.41 -17.36
C ARG A 21 -4.56 8.40 -18.12
N GLU A 22 -5.25 7.27 -18.13
CA GLU A 22 -6.57 7.11 -18.76
C GLU A 22 -7.71 7.64 -17.90
N GLY A 23 -7.42 8.14 -16.70
CA GLY A 23 -8.41 8.77 -15.84
C GLY A 23 -9.06 7.86 -14.81
N ALA A 24 -8.46 6.72 -14.50
CA ALA A 24 -8.95 5.84 -13.45
C ALA A 24 -9.11 6.60 -12.13
N SER A 25 -10.19 6.30 -11.40
CA SER A 25 -10.48 6.93 -10.13
C SER A 25 -9.51 6.47 -9.03
N ALA A 26 -9.37 7.28 -7.99
CA ALA A 26 -8.69 6.86 -6.77
C ALA A 26 -9.35 5.57 -6.23
N GLY A 27 -8.51 4.62 -5.83
CA GLY A 27 -8.99 3.29 -5.43
C GLY A 27 -8.82 2.21 -6.49
N TRP A 28 -8.51 2.58 -7.74
CA TRP A 28 -8.13 1.60 -8.77
C TRP A 28 -6.82 0.92 -8.36
N CYS A 29 -6.81 -0.40 -8.31
CA CYS A 29 -5.70 -1.18 -7.75
C CYS A 29 -5.35 -2.35 -8.67
N ALA A 30 -4.11 -2.38 -9.12
CA ALA A 30 -3.53 -3.55 -9.79
C ALA A 30 -2.81 -4.41 -8.74
N TRP A 31 -3.01 -5.71 -8.76
CA TRP A 31 -2.36 -6.60 -7.78
C TRP A 31 -1.99 -7.94 -8.38
N SER A 32 -1.00 -8.58 -7.80
CA SER A 32 -0.61 -9.94 -8.13
C SER A 32 -0.15 -10.69 -6.88
N ALA A 33 -0.30 -12.00 -6.93
CA ALA A 33 0.15 -12.92 -5.90
C ALA A 33 1.23 -13.84 -6.48
N GLY A 34 2.48 -13.54 -6.18
CA GLY A 34 3.62 -14.39 -6.54
C GLY A 34 3.96 -15.37 -5.42
N ASP A 35 4.96 -16.22 -5.66
CA ASP A 35 5.40 -17.22 -4.67
C ASP A 35 6.13 -16.57 -3.49
N ALA A 36 6.94 -15.54 -3.76
CA ALA A 36 7.76 -14.87 -2.75
C ALA A 36 7.13 -13.58 -2.21
N SER A 37 6.28 -12.93 -2.99
CA SER A 37 5.72 -11.63 -2.64
C SER A 37 4.29 -11.46 -3.10
N LEU A 38 3.60 -10.58 -2.39
CA LEU A 38 2.28 -10.08 -2.73
C LEU A 38 2.45 -8.59 -3.04
N THR A 39 2.06 -8.17 -4.23
CA THR A 39 2.32 -6.81 -4.71
C THR A 39 1.05 -6.13 -5.17
N PHE A 40 0.91 -4.86 -4.85
CA PHE A 40 -0.17 -4.05 -5.42
C PHE A 40 0.30 -2.63 -5.74
N SER A 41 -0.37 -2.01 -6.71
CA SER A 41 -0.20 -0.59 -7.05
C SER A 41 -1.57 0.07 -7.04
N LEU A 42 -1.73 1.06 -6.19
CA LEU A 42 -2.98 1.74 -5.91
C LEU A 42 -2.94 3.16 -6.47
N ILE A 43 -3.96 3.56 -7.21
CA ILE A 43 -4.15 4.94 -7.63
C ILE A 43 -4.70 5.76 -6.48
N VAL A 44 -4.01 6.84 -6.15
CA VAL A 44 -4.48 7.88 -5.23
C VAL A 44 -4.52 9.22 -5.97
N ARG A 45 -5.49 10.06 -5.65
CA ARG A 45 -5.64 11.39 -6.25
C ARG A 45 -5.86 12.44 -5.15
N PRO A 46 -4.84 12.69 -4.34
CA PRO A 46 -4.95 13.71 -3.30
C PRO A 46 -5.09 15.09 -3.94
N ASP A 47 -5.93 15.94 -3.35
CA ASP A 47 -6.11 17.32 -3.80
C ASP A 47 -4.98 18.21 -3.25
N VAL A 48 -3.77 17.96 -3.73
CA VAL A 48 -2.57 18.67 -3.33
C VAL A 48 -1.67 18.88 -4.54
N ASN A 49 -0.73 19.81 -4.45
CA ASN A 49 0.26 19.99 -5.51
C ASN A 49 1.32 18.87 -5.46
N MET A 50 2.10 18.75 -6.54
CA MET A 50 3.08 17.68 -6.69
C MET A 50 4.16 17.68 -5.60
N HIS A 51 4.49 18.83 -5.03
CA HIS A 51 5.48 18.90 -3.95
C HIS A 51 5.06 18.13 -2.71
N ALA A 52 3.76 18.06 -2.43
CA ALA A 52 3.25 17.31 -1.29
C ALA A 52 3.38 15.78 -1.48
N PHE A 53 3.59 15.30 -2.69
CA PHE A 53 3.78 13.87 -2.96
C PHE A 53 5.03 13.29 -2.31
N HIS A 54 6.00 14.11 -1.93
CA HIS A 54 7.17 13.64 -1.17
C HIS A 54 6.81 13.00 0.17
N GLY A 55 5.73 13.42 0.79
CA GLY A 55 5.26 12.84 2.04
C GLY A 55 4.37 11.60 1.86
N LEU A 56 3.91 11.33 0.65
CA LEU A 56 2.95 10.27 0.37
C LEU A 56 3.46 8.86 0.71
N PRO A 57 4.73 8.50 0.48
CA PRO A 57 5.22 7.19 0.91
C PRO A 57 5.08 6.95 2.41
N PHE A 58 5.37 7.95 3.21
CA PHE A 58 5.21 7.86 4.67
C PHE A 58 3.74 7.74 5.07
N VAL A 59 2.86 8.54 4.46
CA VAL A 59 1.42 8.46 4.69
C VAL A 59 0.87 7.09 4.30
N ALA A 60 1.34 6.54 3.18
CA ALA A 60 0.96 5.18 2.75
C ALA A 60 1.42 4.13 3.76
N ALA A 61 2.65 4.23 4.26
CA ALA A 61 3.14 3.33 5.30
C ALA A 61 2.33 3.44 6.59
N MET A 62 1.92 4.64 6.98
CA MET A 62 1.04 4.84 8.14
C MET A 62 -0.33 4.18 7.91
N GLY A 63 -0.89 4.29 6.72
CA GLY A 63 -2.12 3.59 6.35
C GLY A 63 -1.99 2.08 6.47
N MET A 64 -0.88 1.53 6.00
CA MET A 64 -0.56 0.11 6.17
C MET A 64 -0.50 -0.27 7.65
N MET A 65 0.14 0.56 8.48
CA MET A 65 0.21 0.32 9.92
C MET A 65 -1.17 0.31 10.57
N ASP A 66 -2.06 1.21 10.19
CA ASP A 66 -3.44 1.21 10.69
C ASP A 66 -4.16 -0.10 10.41
N ALA A 67 -3.95 -0.66 9.22
CA ALA A 67 -4.54 -1.97 8.87
C ALA A 67 -3.89 -3.12 9.62
N LEU A 68 -2.58 -3.09 9.82
CA LEU A 68 -1.84 -4.17 10.48
C LEU A 68 -2.04 -4.17 12.00
N VAL A 69 -1.98 -3.02 12.62
CA VAL A 69 -2.03 -2.87 14.08
C VAL A 69 -3.45 -2.65 14.58
N GLY A 70 -4.26 -1.94 13.83
CA GLY A 70 -5.56 -1.46 14.26
C GLY A 70 -5.51 -0.02 14.75
N THR A 71 -6.69 0.56 14.90
CA THR A 71 -6.89 1.92 15.44
C THR A 71 -7.92 1.84 16.58
N ALA A 72 -8.23 2.99 17.19
CA ALA A 72 -9.26 3.03 18.21
C ALA A 72 -10.64 2.56 17.72
N SER A 73 -10.91 2.71 16.41
CA SER A 73 -12.19 2.34 15.79
C SER A 73 -12.14 1.12 14.89
N THR A 74 -10.96 0.58 14.60
CA THR A 74 -10.77 -0.53 13.66
C THR A 74 -9.81 -1.56 14.27
N PRO A 75 -10.19 -2.85 14.36
CA PRO A 75 -9.36 -3.85 15.03
C PRO A 75 -8.04 -4.19 14.31
N GLY A 76 -7.96 -4.01 12.98
CA GLY A 76 -6.78 -4.39 12.20
C GLY A 76 -6.50 -5.89 12.23
N LEU A 77 -5.25 -6.28 11.95
CA LEU A 77 -4.79 -7.67 11.97
C LEU A 77 -4.16 -8.08 13.31
N GLY A 78 -4.19 -7.23 14.31
CA GLY A 78 -3.71 -7.55 15.65
C GLY A 78 -2.20 -7.64 15.81
N LEU A 79 -1.44 -6.95 14.97
CA LEU A 79 0.03 -7.01 14.96
C LEU A 79 0.70 -5.92 15.81
N ALA A 80 -0.01 -5.35 16.78
CA ALA A 80 0.54 -4.34 17.68
C ALA A 80 1.80 -4.89 18.39
N GLY A 81 2.88 -4.08 18.37
CA GLY A 81 4.17 -4.47 18.93
C GLY A 81 4.99 -5.42 18.08
N LYS A 82 4.46 -5.90 16.96
CA LYS A 82 5.12 -6.89 16.08
C LYS A 82 5.65 -6.26 14.79
N VAL A 83 5.17 -5.08 14.43
CA VAL A 83 5.56 -4.36 13.22
C VAL A 83 5.93 -2.93 13.55
N GLY A 84 6.72 -2.31 12.68
CA GLY A 84 7.12 -0.91 12.82
C GLY A 84 7.43 -0.30 11.47
N ILE A 85 7.65 1.01 11.45
CA ILE A 85 8.08 1.73 10.25
C ILE A 85 9.57 2.03 10.37
N GLN A 86 10.34 1.59 9.38
CA GLN A 86 11.71 2.03 9.20
C GLN A 86 11.68 3.23 8.26
N TRP A 87 12.31 4.30 8.68
CA TRP A 87 12.34 5.52 7.89
C TRP A 87 12.83 5.23 6.47
N SER A 88 12.15 5.70 5.43
CA SER A 88 11.00 6.64 5.50
C SER A 88 9.65 5.95 5.33
N SER A 89 9.59 4.75 4.74
CA SER A 89 8.32 4.16 4.34
C SER A 89 8.30 2.62 4.34
N ASP A 90 9.40 1.98 4.73
CA ASP A 90 9.43 0.52 4.81
C ASP A 90 8.76 0.03 6.10
N ILE A 91 8.03 -1.07 6.01
CA ILE A 91 7.43 -1.73 7.16
C ILE A 91 8.29 -2.92 7.52
N VAL A 92 8.67 -2.99 8.78
CA VAL A 92 9.57 -4.01 9.32
C VAL A 92 8.89 -4.81 10.43
N CYS A 93 9.41 -6.01 10.66
CA CYS A 93 8.95 -6.90 11.72
C CYS A 93 10.16 -7.61 12.35
N GLY A 94 9.92 -8.61 13.20
CA GLY A 94 10.99 -9.33 13.88
C GLY A 94 11.42 -8.63 15.18
N ALA A 95 10.44 -8.28 16.03
CA ALA A 95 10.72 -7.72 17.36
C ALA A 95 11.64 -8.66 18.17
N PRO A 96 12.56 -8.13 19.00
CA PRO A 96 12.75 -6.72 19.31
C PRO A 96 13.66 -5.94 18.34
N ALA A 97 14.37 -6.63 17.42
CA ALA A 97 15.35 -5.98 16.55
C ALA A 97 14.71 -5.23 15.37
N PHE A 98 13.55 -5.68 14.88
CA PHE A 98 12.86 -5.11 13.72
C PHE A 98 13.73 -5.02 12.46
N GLU A 99 14.47 -6.09 12.16
CA GLU A 99 15.40 -6.15 11.03
C GLU A 99 14.84 -6.87 9.79
N THR A 100 13.67 -7.48 9.91
CA THR A 100 13.04 -8.20 8.80
C THR A 100 12.11 -7.27 8.03
N SER A 101 12.29 -7.17 6.72
CA SER A 101 11.38 -6.42 5.86
C SER A 101 10.06 -7.16 5.71
N LEU A 102 8.97 -6.50 6.07
CA LEU A 102 7.61 -6.99 5.79
C LEU A 102 7.10 -6.41 4.47
N ALA A 103 7.23 -5.10 4.27
CA ALA A 103 6.72 -4.45 3.08
C ALA A 103 7.59 -3.26 2.69
N ARG A 104 7.68 -3.00 1.39
CA ARG A 104 8.30 -1.81 0.83
C ARG A 104 7.24 -0.97 0.16
N VAL A 105 7.27 0.32 0.42
CA VAL A 105 6.30 1.28 -0.11
C VAL A 105 7.01 2.30 -0.97
N ALA A 106 6.56 2.47 -2.19
CA ALA A 106 7.06 3.47 -3.12
C ALA A 106 5.90 4.21 -3.78
N VAL A 107 6.12 5.45 -4.16
CA VAL A 107 5.12 6.26 -4.85
C VAL A 107 5.71 6.85 -6.13
N ASN A 108 4.97 6.69 -7.22
CA ASN A 108 5.29 7.28 -8.51
C ASN A 108 4.19 8.25 -8.91
N GLY A 109 4.53 9.52 -9.00
CA GLY A 109 3.59 10.54 -9.47
C GLY A 109 3.42 10.52 -10.97
N GLY A 110 2.25 10.93 -11.43
CA GLY A 110 1.94 11.09 -12.83
C GLY A 110 0.93 12.21 -13.05
N ALA A 111 0.85 12.67 -14.28
CA ALA A 111 -0.13 13.69 -14.68
C ALA A 111 -0.69 13.34 -16.05
N ALA A 112 -1.96 13.64 -16.25
CA ALA A 112 -2.66 13.47 -17.51
C ALA A 112 -3.79 14.51 -17.60
N ALA A 113 -4.56 14.47 -18.68
CA ALA A 113 -5.70 15.38 -18.85
C ALA A 113 -6.70 15.29 -17.70
N ALA A 114 -6.84 14.12 -17.08
CA ALA A 114 -7.70 13.90 -15.92
C ALA A 114 -7.14 14.45 -14.60
N GLY A 115 -5.93 15.01 -14.61
CA GLY A 115 -5.26 15.55 -13.43
C GLY A 115 -4.11 14.72 -12.94
N MET A 116 -3.58 15.10 -11.79
CA MET A 116 -2.46 14.42 -11.16
C MET A 116 -2.91 13.17 -10.40
N PHE A 117 -2.06 12.19 -10.35
CA PHE A 117 -2.28 10.99 -9.53
C PHE A 117 -0.96 10.48 -8.96
N GLY A 118 -1.05 9.69 -7.92
CA GLY A 118 0.06 8.88 -7.42
C GLY A 118 -0.26 7.41 -7.58
N ALA A 119 0.72 6.62 -7.99
CA ALA A 119 0.64 5.17 -7.93
C ALA A 119 1.45 4.71 -6.72
N VAL A 120 0.77 4.25 -5.69
CA VAL A 120 1.38 3.71 -4.47
C VAL A 120 1.61 2.23 -4.69
N THR A 121 2.88 1.84 -4.78
CA THR A 121 3.25 0.43 -4.97
C THR A 121 3.77 -0.15 -3.66
N VAL A 122 3.21 -1.28 -3.27
CA VAL A 122 3.56 -2.00 -2.06
C VAL A 122 3.96 -3.43 -2.41
N ASP A 123 5.17 -3.81 -2.02
CA ASP A 123 5.68 -5.17 -2.13
C ASP A 123 5.71 -5.79 -0.74
N ILE A 124 4.98 -6.89 -0.54
CA ILE A 124 4.87 -7.56 0.75
C ILE A 124 5.58 -8.91 0.69
N GLU A 125 6.48 -9.15 1.63
CA GLU A 125 7.22 -10.41 1.73
C GLU A 125 6.34 -11.50 2.35
N ARG A 126 6.09 -12.57 1.61
CA ARG A 126 5.26 -13.68 2.10
C ARG A 126 5.87 -14.39 3.31
N SER A 127 7.19 -14.55 3.32
CA SER A 127 7.88 -15.19 4.45
C SER A 127 7.64 -14.43 5.75
N ALA A 128 7.65 -13.11 5.70
CA ALA A 128 7.38 -12.27 6.87
C ALA A 128 5.92 -12.36 7.32
N LEU A 129 4.96 -12.42 6.38
CA LEU A 129 3.55 -12.67 6.71
C LEU A 129 3.38 -14.01 7.44
N GLY A 130 4.05 -15.04 6.95
CA GLY A 130 4.02 -16.37 7.57
C GLY A 130 4.58 -16.36 8.99
N GLU A 131 5.71 -15.69 9.21
CA GLU A 131 6.31 -15.54 10.54
C GLU A 131 5.40 -14.80 11.53
N LEU A 132 4.63 -13.83 11.04
CA LEU A 132 3.68 -13.08 11.83
C LEU A 132 2.36 -13.82 12.07
N GLY A 133 2.16 -14.96 11.41
CA GLY A 133 0.93 -15.74 11.54
C GLY A 133 -0.27 -15.12 10.84
N VAL A 134 -0.04 -14.28 9.84
CA VAL A 134 -1.13 -13.70 9.06
C VAL A 134 -1.72 -14.74 8.12
N ASP A 135 -2.97 -15.11 8.36
CA ASP A 135 -3.70 -16.10 7.58
C ASP A 135 -4.96 -15.47 6.99
N VAL A 136 -4.75 -14.63 5.99
CA VAL A 136 -5.81 -13.93 5.27
C VAL A 136 -5.60 -14.19 3.77
N ALA A 137 -6.68 -14.42 3.04
CA ALA A 137 -6.62 -14.62 1.59
C ALA A 137 -5.97 -13.39 0.91
N ASP A 138 -5.15 -13.65 -0.11
CA ASP A 138 -4.34 -12.61 -0.77
C ASP A 138 -5.17 -11.41 -1.24
N GLU A 139 -6.25 -11.65 -1.95
CA GLU A 139 -7.12 -10.58 -2.45
C GLU A 139 -7.72 -9.76 -1.30
N ALA A 140 -8.22 -10.42 -0.26
CA ALA A 140 -8.78 -9.75 0.91
C ALA A 140 -7.74 -8.93 1.66
N LEU A 141 -6.52 -9.43 1.77
CA LEU A 141 -5.42 -8.70 2.40
C LEU A 141 -5.05 -7.45 1.59
N VAL A 142 -4.88 -7.58 0.29
CA VAL A 142 -4.60 -6.44 -0.59
C VAL A 142 -5.71 -5.40 -0.49
N GLU A 143 -6.97 -5.81 -0.57
CA GLU A 143 -8.10 -4.89 -0.48
C GLU A 143 -8.11 -4.13 0.86
N THR A 144 -7.86 -4.83 1.95
CA THR A 144 -7.80 -4.23 3.30
C THR A 144 -6.68 -3.20 3.40
N LEU A 145 -5.47 -3.56 2.96
CA LEU A 145 -4.31 -2.67 3.00
C LEU A 145 -4.50 -1.46 2.07
N ALA A 146 -4.96 -1.69 0.87
CA ALA A 146 -5.21 -0.63 -0.11
C ALA A 146 -6.28 0.35 0.38
N ALA A 147 -7.36 -0.15 0.98
CA ALA A 147 -8.41 0.69 1.55
C ALA A 147 -7.88 1.60 2.67
N ALA A 148 -7.03 1.08 3.53
CA ALA A 148 -6.41 1.85 4.61
C ALA A 148 -5.46 2.93 4.07
N VAL A 149 -4.65 2.60 3.07
CA VAL A 149 -3.77 3.57 2.40
C VAL A 149 -4.61 4.67 1.74
N LEU A 150 -5.65 4.31 1.02
CA LEU A 150 -6.53 5.27 0.35
C LEU A 150 -7.17 6.23 1.35
N ALA A 151 -7.73 5.69 2.42
CA ALA A 151 -8.40 6.50 3.44
C ALA A 151 -7.45 7.52 4.07
N LEU A 152 -6.23 7.12 4.41
CA LEU A 152 -5.27 8.00 5.05
C LEU A 152 -4.72 9.05 4.08
N SER A 153 -4.51 8.69 2.81
CA SER A 153 -4.01 9.62 1.79
C SER A 153 -4.97 10.76 1.50
N LEU A 154 -6.28 10.57 1.72
CA LEU A 154 -7.28 11.63 1.54
C LEU A 154 -7.32 12.62 2.69
N ILE A 155 -6.80 12.27 3.85
CA ILE A 155 -6.92 13.06 5.08
C ILE A 155 -5.62 13.79 5.43
N HIS A 156 -4.45 13.18 5.18
CA HIS A 156 -3.18 13.60 5.74
C HIS A 156 -2.16 14.18 4.74
N ILE A 157 -2.59 14.48 3.53
CA ILE A 157 -1.72 15.12 2.54
C ILE A 157 -2.12 16.59 2.27
#